data_bd57cebf6d60ca6a2526913e04bc772c
#
_entry.id   bd57cebf6d60ca6a2526913e04bc772c
#
_cell.length_a   1.000
_cell.length_b   1.000
_cell.length_c   1.000
_cell.angle_alpha   90.00
_cell.angle_beta   90.00
_cell.angle_gamma   90.00
#
_symmetry.space_group_name_H-M   'P 1'
#
loop_
_entity.id
_entity.type
_entity.pdbx_description
1 polymer ?
#
loop_
_entity_poly.entity_id
_entity_poly.type
_entity_poly.pdbx_seq_one_letter_code
_entity_poly.pdbx_strand_id
1 'polypeptide(L)'
;VLFPKTLDFYQIELTRMLETERYGEAADLLQFLLQCQGQEERLYDEWRALLNWLIDAFPNLRGESADQSRTEDEGEEEMARRHLEAKLAEDAQYAEKLLNTVIKKPLSEQTLLALDQLAYLDKPEVDEALIGWLEQQQLHPLLQFRVLQTLRRRGTSGIITVSRSGERVEIELESVPLNPEDFPRPVHAVLDRVADHAQVQNPTLFYFSQELWSQFIMAMYGTKDYISLLNEEDDYIDIWAAALHKTVSESVPGNLDEQEIRSMYSITDNLRLRYEQAYRSIRQFVAGGLKG
;
A
#
# COMPACT_ATOMS: atom_id res chain seq x y z
N VAL A 1 -10.45 -14.04 22.34
CA VAL A 1 -10.33 -15.49 22.04
C VAL A 1 -9.97 -15.63 20.58
N LEU A 2 -8.81 -16.18 20.28
CA LEU A 2 -8.38 -16.46 18.90
C LEU A 2 -9.00 -17.78 18.43
N PHE A 3 -9.59 -17.79 17.24
CA PHE A 3 -10.04 -19.02 16.61
C PHE A 3 -8.85 -19.83 16.06
N PRO A 4 -8.92 -21.18 15.96
CA PRO A 4 -7.79 -22.00 15.51
C PRO A 4 -7.18 -21.56 14.17
N LYS A 5 -7.99 -21.24 13.17
CA LYS A 5 -7.53 -20.75 11.86
C LYS A 5 -6.83 -19.39 11.93
N THR A 6 -7.21 -18.56 12.87
CA THR A 6 -6.58 -17.24 13.10
C THR A 6 -5.23 -17.42 13.78
N LEU A 7 -5.11 -18.44 14.66
CA LEU A 7 -3.88 -18.79 15.30
C LEU A 7 -2.83 -19.27 14.30
N ASP A 8 -3.22 -20.21 13.41
CA ASP A 8 -2.34 -20.71 12.34
C ASP A 8 -1.83 -19.56 11.46
N PHE A 9 -2.70 -18.60 11.12
CA PHE A 9 -2.32 -17.41 10.38
C PHE A 9 -1.25 -16.58 11.09
N TYR A 10 -1.44 -16.27 12.37
CA TYR A 10 -0.45 -15.51 13.14
C TYR A 10 0.86 -16.24 13.34
N GLN A 11 0.85 -17.57 13.43
CA GLN A 11 2.09 -18.36 13.51
C GLN A 11 2.88 -18.31 12.19
N ILE A 12 2.20 -18.37 11.06
CA ILE A 12 2.83 -18.22 9.72
C ILE A 12 3.41 -16.81 9.58
N GLU A 13 2.65 -15.78 9.96
CA GLU A 13 3.08 -14.39 9.86
C GLU A 13 4.27 -14.10 10.80
N LEU A 14 4.25 -14.63 12.02
CA LEU A 14 5.38 -14.54 12.94
C LEU A 14 6.64 -15.19 12.38
N THR A 15 6.51 -16.37 11.78
CA THR A 15 7.63 -17.04 11.10
C THR A 15 8.18 -16.20 9.97
N ARG A 16 7.30 -15.61 9.15
CA ARG A 16 7.68 -14.73 8.04
C ARG A 16 8.40 -13.48 8.54
N MET A 17 7.93 -12.84 9.61
CA MET A 17 8.58 -11.67 10.20
C MET A 17 9.99 -12.01 10.70
N LEU A 18 10.17 -13.17 11.34
CA LEU A 18 11.48 -13.64 11.80
C LEU A 18 12.44 -13.95 10.63
N GLU A 19 11.95 -14.59 9.56
CA GLU A 19 12.73 -14.90 8.36
C GLU A 19 13.13 -13.64 7.59
N THR A 20 12.34 -12.57 7.66
CA THR A 20 12.60 -11.29 7.00
C THR A 20 13.31 -10.28 7.90
N GLU A 21 13.78 -10.72 9.08
CA GLU A 21 14.49 -9.89 10.06
C GLU A 21 13.68 -8.70 10.62
N ARG A 22 12.35 -8.76 10.52
CA ARG A 22 11.43 -7.74 11.07
C ARG A 22 11.15 -8.00 12.55
N TYR A 23 12.21 -7.94 13.37
CA TYR A 23 12.17 -8.35 14.77
C TYR A 23 11.29 -7.45 15.65
N GLY A 24 11.16 -6.15 15.33
CA GLY A 24 10.26 -5.22 16.02
C GLY A 24 8.81 -5.66 15.87
N GLU A 25 8.35 -5.84 14.65
CA GLU A 25 6.99 -6.28 14.36
C GLU A 25 6.69 -7.69 14.89
N ALA A 26 7.68 -8.58 14.89
CA ALA A 26 7.56 -9.91 15.53
C ALA A 26 7.37 -9.78 17.05
N ALA A 27 8.06 -8.87 17.72
CA ALA A 27 7.90 -8.61 19.15
C ALA A 27 6.52 -8.00 19.45
N ASP A 28 6.02 -7.06 18.65
CA ASP A 28 4.68 -6.45 18.81
C ASP A 28 3.58 -7.49 18.62
N LEU A 29 3.71 -8.33 17.59
CA LEU A 29 2.78 -9.44 17.36
C LEU A 29 2.77 -10.41 18.53
N LEU A 30 3.92 -10.76 19.10
CA LEU A 30 4.01 -11.63 20.27
C LEU A 30 3.37 -10.98 21.50
N GLN A 31 3.57 -9.68 21.73
CA GLN A 31 2.91 -8.94 22.81
C GLN A 31 1.38 -8.95 22.64
N PHE A 32 0.89 -8.73 21.43
CA PHE A 32 -0.54 -8.84 21.13
C PHE A 32 -1.08 -10.25 21.40
N LEU A 33 -0.39 -11.29 20.93
CA LEU A 33 -0.80 -12.69 21.14
C LEU A 33 -0.84 -13.06 22.62
N LEU A 34 0.09 -12.55 23.43
CA LEU A 34 0.11 -12.75 24.89
C LEU A 34 -1.06 -12.07 25.62
N GLN A 35 -1.67 -11.01 25.04
CA GLN A 35 -2.87 -10.36 25.58
C GLN A 35 -4.17 -11.11 25.21
N CYS A 36 -4.14 -11.96 24.17
CA CYS A 36 -5.28 -12.74 23.74
C CYS A 36 -5.55 -13.88 24.72
N GLN A 37 -6.81 -14.10 25.12
CA GLN A 37 -7.20 -15.18 26.04
C GLN A 37 -7.74 -16.40 25.28
N GLY A 38 -7.58 -17.60 25.88
CA GLY A 38 -8.24 -18.83 25.43
C GLY A 38 -7.35 -19.80 24.65
N GLN A 39 -6.04 -19.69 24.76
CA GLN A 39 -5.08 -20.65 24.21
C GLN A 39 -4.52 -21.56 25.29
N GLU A 40 -3.84 -22.66 24.88
CA GLU A 40 -3.17 -23.57 25.79
C GLU A 40 -1.99 -22.88 26.49
N GLU A 41 -1.79 -23.15 27.76
CA GLU A 41 -0.74 -22.53 28.59
C GLU A 41 0.67 -22.74 28.02
N ARG A 42 0.90 -23.88 27.39
CA ARG A 42 2.14 -24.20 26.68
C ARG A 42 2.47 -23.21 25.55
N LEU A 43 1.46 -22.76 24.81
CA LEU A 43 1.63 -21.83 23.73
C LEU A 43 2.04 -20.43 24.21
N TYR A 44 1.45 -20.00 25.33
CA TYR A 44 1.86 -18.75 25.99
C TYR A 44 3.30 -18.79 26.49
N ASP A 45 3.76 -19.95 27.00
CA ASP A 45 5.14 -20.12 27.43
C ASP A 45 6.11 -20.07 26.26
N GLU A 46 5.76 -20.65 25.10
CA GLU A 46 6.56 -20.61 23.88
C GLU A 46 6.66 -19.16 23.36
N TRP A 47 5.55 -18.41 23.29
CA TRP A 47 5.53 -17.00 22.87
C TRP A 47 6.31 -16.10 23.83
N ARG A 48 6.19 -16.33 25.11
CA ARG A 48 6.91 -15.57 26.13
C ARG A 48 8.43 -15.83 26.06
N ALA A 49 8.82 -17.08 25.84
CA ALA A 49 10.22 -17.45 25.65
C ALA A 49 10.81 -16.79 24.38
N LEU A 50 10.07 -16.79 23.29
CA LEU A 50 10.50 -16.17 22.03
C LEU A 50 10.60 -14.65 22.16
N LEU A 51 9.61 -14.00 22.80
CA LEU A 51 9.64 -12.56 23.06
C LEU A 51 10.84 -12.16 23.93
N ASN A 52 11.11 -12.91 25.00
CA ASN A 52 12.26 -12.66 25.86
C ASN A 52 13.58 -12.83 25.10
N TRP A 53 13.68 -13.86 24.25
CA TRP A 53 14.86 -14.06 23.40
C TRP A 53 15.04 -12.89 22.41
N LEU A 54 13.98 -12.41 21.76
CA LEU A 54 14.05 -11.24 20.88
C LEU A 54 14.51 -9.99 21.63
N ILE A 55 13.98 -9.72 22.83
CA ILE A 55 14.35 -8.57 23.65
C ILE A 55 15.82 -8.67 24.14
N ASP A 56 16.31 -9.87 24.46
CA ASP A 56 17.68 -10.08 24.89
C ASP A 56 18.69 -10.02 23.72
N ALA A 57 18.30 -10.54 22.54
CA ALA A 57 19.12 -10.50 21.34
C ALA A 57 19.18 -9.08 20.72
N PHE A 58 18.10 -8.31 20.86
CA PHE A 58 17.95 -6.96 20.33
C PHE A 58 17.51 -5.98 21.42
N PRO A 59 18.45 -5.47 22.26
CA PRO A 59 18.13 -4.61 23.41
C PRO A 59 17.37 -3.34 23.08
N ASN A 60 17.41 -2.89 21.83
CA ASN A 60 16.70 -1.72 21.34
C ASN A 60 15.17 -1.91 21.26
N LEU A 61 14.68 -3.17 21.34
CA LEU A 61 13.24 -3.46 21.42
C LEU A 61 12.64 -3.23 22.83
N ARG A 62 13.43 -2.81 23.81
CA ARG A 62 13.03 -2.63 25.23
C ARG A 62 12.39 -1.30 25.58
N GLY A 63 12.19 -0.41 24.66
CA GLY A 63 11.60 0.90 24.94
C GLY A 63 10.51 1.26 23.97
N GLU A 64 9.31 1.31 24.51
CA GLU A 64 8.33 2.36 24.29
C GLU A 64 6.93 1.87 23.93
N SER A 65 6.15 1.80 24.98
CA SER A 65 4.69 1.68 24.89
C SER A 65 4.09 3.11 24.81
N ALA A 66 3.27 3.32 23.81
CA ALA A 66 2.07 4.17 23.86
C ALA A 66 2.12 5.67 23.61
N ASP A 67 3.20 6.32 23.11
CA ASP A 67 3.07 7.74 22.69
C ASP A 67 3.96 8.19 21.50
N GLN A 68 4.35 7.29 20.59
CA GLN A 68 5.47 7.54 19.68
C GLN A 68 5.26 7.27 18.20
N SER A 69 4.06 7.25 17.69
CA SER A 69 3.85 7.00 16.24
C SER A 69 4.46 8.05 15.28
N ARG A 70 5.04 9.15 15.82
CA ARG A 70 5.78 10.15 15.04
C ARG A 70 7.29 10.14 15.23
N THR A 71 7.78 9.68 16.39
CA THR A 71 9.21 9.63 16.72
C THR A 71 9.88 8.31 16.31
N GLU A 72 9.11 7.23 16.17
CA GLU A 72 9.61 5.92 15.71
C GLU A 72 9.98 5.94 14.23
N ASP A 73 9.17 6.56 13.40
CA ASP A 73 9.41 6.72 11.95
C ASP A 73 10.72 7.50 11.69
N GLU A 74 10.98 8.57 12.46
CA GLU A 74 12.23 9.34 12.36
C GLU A 74 13.46 8.53 12.81
N GLY A 75 13.30 7.63 13.75
CA GLY A 75 14.38 6.75 14.23
C GLY A 75 14.73 5.62 13.25
N GLU A 76 13.75 5.03 12.61
CA GLU A 76 13.93 3.99 11.58
C GLU A 76 14.54 4.57 10.30
N GLU A 77 14.08 5.74 9.87
CA GLU A 77 14.63 6.44 8.72
C GLU A 77 16.11 6.82 8.92
N GLU A 78 16.45 7.31 10.10
CA GLU A 78 17.82 7.67 10.45
C GLU A 78 18.75 6.43 10.50
N MET A 79 18.28 5.30 11.03
CA MET A 79 19.02 4.04 11.01
C MET A 79 19.19 3.51 9.58
N ALA A 80 18.15 3.55 8.76
CA ALA A 80 18.21 3.17 7.35
C ALA A 80 19.23 4.02 6.58
N ARG A 81 19.24 5.34 6.82
CA ARG A 81 20.20 6.27 6.22
C ARG A 81 21.64 5.93 6.60
N ARG A 82 21.93 5.72 7.89
CA ARG A 82 23.28 5.35 8.37
C ARG A 82 23.77 4.03 7.79
N HIS A 83 22.87 3.04 7.70
CA HIS A 83 23.20 1.75 7.10
C HIS A 83 23.55 1.87 5.61
N LEU A 84 22.81 2.70 4.89
CA LEU A 84 23.06 2.97 3.48
C LEU A 84 24.34 3.80 3.24
N GLU A 85 24.64 4.78 4.11
CA GLU A 85 25.88 5.54 4.08
C GLU A 85 27.10 4.62 4.29
N ALA A 86 27.00 3.65 5.21
CA ALA A 86 28.04 2.65 5.43
C ALA A 86 28.24 1.78 4.17
N LYS A 87 27.18 1.31 3.52
CA LYS A 87 27.25 0.54 2.27
C LYS A 87 27.85 1.37 1.11
N LEU A 88 27.52 2.66 1.02
CA LEU A 88 28.11 3.55 0.02
C LEU A 88 29.59 3.81 0.26
N ALA A 89 30.04 3.84 1.52
CA ALA A 89 31.44 3.97 1.87
C ALA A 89 32.24 2.71 1.48
N GLU A 90 31.62 1.54 1.55
CA GLU A 90 32.22 0.26 1.13
C GLU A 90 32.18 0.06 -0.40
N ASP A 91 31.13 0.52 -1.07
CA ASP A 91 30.93 0.34 -2.52
C ASP A 91 30.42 1.63 -3.17
N ALA A 92 31.32 2.38 -3.78
CA ALA A 92 31.01 3.63 -4.48
C ALA A 92 30.00 3.45 -5.64
N GLN A 93 29.84 2.22 -6.18
CA GLN A 93 28.91 1.90 -7.25
C GLN A 93 27.56 1.37 -6.73
N TYR A 94 27.33 1.35 -5.40
CA TYR A 94 26.13 0.78 -4.81
C TYR A 94 24.84 1.45 -5.34
N ALA A 95 24.80 2.77 -5.43
CA ALA A 95 23.67 3.51 -6.00
C ALA A 95 23.37 3.12 -7.46
N GLU A 96 24.42 2.94 -8.25
CA GLU A 96 24.29 2.51 -9.65
C GLU A 96 23.76 1.07 -9.76
N LYS A 97 24.17 0.18 -8.85
CA LYS A 97 23.64 -1.18 -8.77
C LYS A 97 22.15 -1.21 -8.42
N LEU A 98 21.72 -0.35 -7.47
CA LEU A 98 20.31 -0.19 -7.12
C LEU A 98 19.48 0.34 -8.31
N LEU A 99 19.93 1.40 -8.98
CA LEU A 99 19.30 1.94 -10.17
C LEU A 99 19.20 0.89 -11.28
N ASN A 100 20.26 0.14 -11.53
CA ASN A 100 20.26 -0.95 -12.49
C ASN A 100 19.26 -2.06 -12.12
N THR A 101 19.07 -2.36 -10.83
CA THR A 101 18.07 -3.32 -10.37
C THR A 101 16.66 -2.84 -10.66
N VAL A 102 16.37 -1.58 -10.35
CA VAL A 102 15.08 -0.93 -10.60
C VAL A 102 14.74 -0.94 -12.10
N ILE A 103 15.70 -0.55 -12.95
CA ILE A 103 15.46 -0.42 -14.40
C ILE A 103 15.33 -1.78 -15.09
N LYS A 104 16.08 -2.80 -14.66
CA LYS A 104 16.13 -4.10 -15.34
C LYS A 104 15.06 -5.09 -14.92
N LYS A 105 14.48 -4.94 -13.71
CA LYS A 105 13.48 -5.88 -13.16
C LYS A 105 12.23 -5.13 -12.67
N PRO A 106 11.44 -4.56 -13.57
CA PRO A 106 10.22 -3.85 -13.17
C PRO A 106 9.26 -4.79 -12.42
N LEU A 107 8.61 -4.29 -11.36
CA LEU A 107 7.59 -4.98 -10.54
C LEU A 107 8.07 -6.24 -9.78
N SER A 108 9.32 -6.32 -9.37
CA SER A 108 9.80 -7.33 -8.43
C SER A 108 9.88 -6.76 -7.01
N GLU A 109 9.83 -7.61 -5.98
CA GLU A 109 10.10 -7.20 -4.59
C GLU A 109 11.46 -6.51 -4.47
N GLN A 110 12.47 -6.99 -5.23
CA GLN A 110 13.79 -6.38 -5.29
C GLN A 110 13.76 -4.94 -5.82
N THR A 111 12.85 -4.64 -6.76
CA THR A 111 12.67 -3.29 -7.29
C THR A 111 12.07 -2.35 -6.25
N LEU A 112 11.08 -2.82 -5.49
CA LEU A 112 10.47 -2.02 -4.42
C LEU A 112 11.49 -1.74 -3.31
N LEU A 113 12.21 -2.76 -2.85
CA LEU A 113 13.30 -2.59 -1.87
C LEU A 113 14.40 -1.64 -2.36
N ALA A 114 14.77 -1.73 -3.64
CA ALA A 114 15.76 -0.83 -4.22
C ALA A 114 15.26 0.63 -4.28
N LEU A 115 13.98 0.85 -4.60
CA LEU A 115 13.37 2.18 -4.57
C LEU A 115 13.32 2.76 -3.16
N ASP A 116 12.98 1.94 -2.16
CA ASP A 116 12.97 2.36 -0.76
C ASP A 116 14.39 2.75 -0.31
N GLN A 117 15.42 1.99 -0.68
CA GLN A 117 16.81 2.36 -0.40
C GLN A 117 17.27 3.61 -1.15
N LEU A 118 16.86 3.78 -2.41
CA LEU A 118 17.18 4.97 -3.20
C LEU A 118 16.57 6.23 -2.60
N ALA A 119 15.44 6.12 -1.87
CA ALA A 119 14.81 7.26 -1.21
C ALA A 119 15.74 7.97 -0.19
N TYR A 120 16.66 7.24 0.43
CA TYR A 120 17.55 7.76 1.47
C TYR A 120 18.96 8.09 0.97
N LEU A 121 19.27 7.86 -0.31
CA LEU A 121 20.59 8.14 -0.87
C LEU A 121 20.73 9.60 -1.33
N ASP A 122 21.65 10.35 -0.75
CA ASP A 122 21.93 11.73 -1.16
C ASP A 122 22.85 11.77 -2.40
N LYS A 123 22.27 11.51 -3.58
CA LYS A 123 22.96 11.59 -4.89
C LYS A 123 22.03 12.17 -5.94
N PRO A 124 22.27 13.38 -6.48
CA PRO A 124 21.41 14.02 -7.49
C PRO A 124 21.22 13.20 -8.77
N GLU A 125 22.23 12.39 -9.14
CA GLU A 125 22.18 11.54 -10.33
C GLU A 125 21.05 10.50 -10.27
N VAL A 126 20.62 10.14 -9.04
CA VAL A 126 19.47 9.24 -8.83
C VAL A 126 18.18 9.90 -9.27
N ASP A 127 17.97 11.17 -8.96
CA ASP A 127 16.77 11.92 -9.34
C ASP A 127 16.66 12.03 -10.86
N GLU A 128 17.76 12.42 -11.53
CA GLU A 128 17.81 12.53 -12.99
C GLU A 128 17.52 11.19 -13.67
N ALA A 129 18.09 10.10 -13.14
CA ALA A 129 17.87 8.76 -13.68
C ALA A 129 16.42 8.27 -13.52
N LEU A 130 15.81 8.51 -12.34
CA LEU A 130 14.41 8.13 -12.08
C LEU A 130 13.43 8.97 -12.90
N ILE A 131 13.65 10.28 -13.03
CA ILE A 131 12.84 11.16 -13.88
C ILE A 131 12.95 10.73 -15.34
N GLY A 132 14.17 10.55 -15.85
CA GLY A 132 14.38 10.09 -17.22
C GLY A 132 13.72 8.74 -17.49
N TRP A 133 13.70 7.85 -16.51
CA TRP A 133 13.04 6.55 -16.63
C TRP A 133 11.52 6.66 -16.71
N LEU A 134 10.89 7.54 -15.88
CA LEU A 134 9.46 7.82 -15.92
C LEU A 134 9.00 8.43 -17.24
N GLU A 135 9.81 9.33 -17.84
CA GLU A 135 9.45 10.04 -19.06
C GLU A 135 9.65 9.22 -20.33
N GLN A 136 10.67 8.36 -20.35
CA GLN A 136 11.10 7.65 -21.56
C GLN A 136 10.47 6.26 -21.71
N GLN A 137 9.96 5.65 -20.64
CA GLN A 137 9.43 4.29 -20.66
C GLN A 137 7.98 4.21 -20.21
N GLN A 138 7.22 3.32 -20.85
CA GLN A 138 5.89 2.96 -20.41
C GLN A 138 6.01 1.94 -19.25
N LEU A 139 6.03 2.47 -18.03
CA LEU A 139 6.08 1.65 -16.83
C LEU A 139 4.67 1.28 -16.37
N HIS A 140 4.57 0.19 -15.62
CA HIS A 140 3.32 -0.16 -14.96
C HIS A 140 2.89 1.00 -14.02
N PRO A 141 1.60 1.42 -13.99
CA PRO A 141 1.15 2.59 -13.24
C PRO A 141 1.48 2.57 -11.74
N LEU A 142 1.45 1.39 -11.11
CA LEU A 142 1.85 1.23 -9.70
C LEU A 142 3.35 1.50 -9.51
N LEU A 143 4.18 1.03 -10.44
CA LEU A 143 5.62 1.30 -10.39
C LEU A 143 5.91 2.78 -10.60
N GLN A 144 5.22 3.43 -11.55
CA GLN A 144 5.31 4.88 -11.72
C GLN A 144 4.99 5.62 -10.42
N PHE A 145 3.92 5.20 -9.72
CA PHE A 145 3.53 5.84 -8.47
C PHE A 145 4.61 5.65 -7.38
N ARG A 146 5.19 4.45 -7.26
CA ARG A 146 6.29 4.20 -6.32
C ARG A 146 7.53 5.04 -6.62
N VAL A 147 7.90 5.19 -7.90
CA VAL A 147 9.00 6.09 -8.29
C VAL A 147 8.70 7.55 -7.94
N LEU A 148 7.46 8.02 -8.15
CA LEU A 148 7.03 9.36 -7.74
C LEU A 148 7.14 9.54 -6.20
N GLN A 149 6.73 8.55 -5.41
CA GLN A 149 6.89 8.58 -3.96
C GLN A 149 8.37 8.63 -3.55
N THR A 150 9.22 7.86 -4.22
CA THR A 150 10.68 7.88 -3.99
C THR A 150 11.25 9.27 -4.26
N LEU A 151 10.92 9.89 -5.39
CA LEU A 151 11.36 11.25 -5.73
C LEU A 151 10.89 12.28 -4.70
N ARG A 152 9.63 12.20 -4.26
CA ARG A 152 9.10 13.08 -3.20
C ARG A 152 9.85 12.90 -1.88
N ARG A 153 10.10 11.65 -1.44
CA ARG A 153 10.87 11.36 -0.20
C ARG A 153 12.29 11.90 -0.26
N ARG A 154 12.88 11.93 -1.45
CA ARG A 154 14.19 12.54 -1.71
C ARG A 154 14.18 14.07 -1.67
N GLY A 155 13.01 14.69 -1.58
CA GLY A 155 12.84 16.13 -1.61
C GLY A 155 12.91 16.74 -3.02
N THR A 156 12.81 15.91 -4.06
CA THR A 156 12.69 16.39 -5.44
C THR A 156 11.39 17.14 -5.62
N SER A 157 11.44 18.30 -6.25
CA SER A 157 10.30 19.20 -6.46
C SER A 157 10.07 19.48 -7.94
N GLY A 158 8.85 19.93 -8.26
CA GLY A 158 8.47 20.35 -9.61
C GLY A 158 7.47 19.43 -10.29
N ILE A 159 7.20 19.69 -11.58
CA ILE A 159 6.18 18.98 -12.36
C ILE A 159 6.85 17.95 -13.26
N ILE A 160 6.39 16.70 -13.18
CA ILE A 160 6.82 15.62 -14.07
C ILE A 160 5.65 15.21 -14.97
N THR A 161 5.95 15.01 -16.24
CA THR A 161 4.97 14.49 -17.22
C THR A 161 5.15 12.98 -17.38
N VAL A 162 4.13 12.20 -17.04
CA VAL A 162 4.12 10.74 -17.18
C VAL A 162 3.02 10.28 -18.13
N SER A 163 3.23 9.15 -18.82
CA SER A 163 2.19 8.52 -19.62
C SER A 163 1.45 7.48 -18.78
N ARG A 164 0.14 7.69 -18.55
CA ARG A 164 -0.73 6.76 -17.79
C ARG A 164 -1.98 6.44 -18.61
N SER A 165 -2.24 5.15 -18.80
CA SER A 165 -3.44 4.68 -19.53
C SER A 165 -3.64 5.35 -20.88
N GLY A 166 -2.55 5.72 -21.56
CA GLY A 166 -2.58 6.42 -22.86
C GLY A 166 -2.78 7.95 -22.76
N GLU A 167 -2.87 8.50 -21.55
CA GLU A 167 -2.95 9.95 -21.30
C GLU A 167 -1.58 10.49 -20.85
N ARG A 168 -1.26 11.72 -21.24
CA ARG A 168 -0.16 12.46 -20.63
C ARG A 168 -0.68 13.21 -19.43
N VAL A 169 -0.09 12.93 -18.29
CA VAL A 169 -0.48 13.47 -16.99
C VAL A 169 0.67 14.28 -16.43
N GLU A 170 0.40 15.50 -16.04
CA GLU A 170 1.32 16.36 -15.30
C GLU A 170 1.12 16.14 -13.79
N ILE A 171 2.17 15.79 -13.08
CA ILE A 171 2.14 15.50 -11.65
C ILE A 171 3.12 16.43 -10.95
N GLU A 172 2.62 17.19 -9.99
CA GLU A 172 3.42 17.96 -9.06
C GLU A 172 3.95 17.03 -7.95
N LEU A 173 5.27 16.88 -7.86
CA LEU A 173 5.90 15.91 -6.98
C LEU A 173 5.58 16.14 -5.49
N GLU A 174 5.49 17.38 -5.08
CA GLU A 174 5.19 17.79 -3.72
C GLU A 174 3.77 17.34 -3.28
N SER A 175 2.87 17.14 -4.24
CA SER A 175 1.49 16.72 -3.98
C SER A 175 1.30 15.19 -3.93
N VAL A 176 2.31 14.39 -4.29
CA VAL A 176 2.20 12.91 -4.35
C VAL A 176 2.02 12.34 -2.95
N PRO A 177 0.94 11.59 -2.64
CA PRO A 177 0.74 10.97 -1.33
C PRO A 177 1.87 10.00 -0.97
N LEU A 178 2.45 10.13 0.22
CA LEU A 178 3.46 9.19 0.75
C LEU A 178 2.81 8.06 1.53
N ASN A 179 1.76 8.37 2.27
CA ASN A 179 1.02 7.43 3.09
C ASN A 179 -0.45 7.35 2.64
N PRO A 180 -1.18 6.29 2.99
CA PRO A 180 -2.61 6.18 2.69
C PRO A 180 -3.42 7.38 3.19
N GLU A 181 -3.09 7.92 4.36
CA GLU A 181 -3.78 9.04 5.03
C GLU A 181 -3.61 10.37 4.30
N ASP A 182 -2.58 10.49 3.45
CA ASP A 182 -2.31 11.71 2.66
C ASP A 182 -3.28 11.87 1.47
N PHE A 183 -4.03 10.82 1.13
CA PHE A 183 -5.01 10.92 0.05
C PHE A 183 -6.19 11.80 0.45
N PRO A 184 -6.80 12.54 -0.51
CA PRO A 184 -7.96 13.38 -0.25
C PRO A 184 -9.16 12.63 0.33
N ARG A 185 -9.97 13.33 1.14
CA ARG A 185 -11.15 12.79 1.82
C ARG A 185 -12.08 11.93 0.93
N PRO A 186 -12.41 12.28 -0.33
CA PRO A 186 -13.26 11.44 -1.18
C PRO A 186 -12.72 10.03 -1.40
N VAL A 187 -11.38 9.86 -1.44
CA VAL A 187 -10.74 8.54 -1.59
C VAL A 187 -11.09 7.63 -0.40
N HIS A 188 -11.05 8.16 0.81
CA HIS A 188 -11.41 7.44 2.03
C HIS A 188 -12.92 7.19 2.12
N ALA A 189 -13.72 8.20 1.78
CA ALA A 189 -15.17 8.13 1.84
C ALA A 189 -15.76 6.99 0.98
N VAL A 190 -15.11 6.63 -0.13
CA VAL A 190 -15.51 5.47 -0.94
C VAL A 190 -15.37 4.16 -0.15
N LEU A 191 -14.25 3.96 0.56
CA LEU A 191 -14.06 2.77 1.41
C LEU A 191 -15.01 2.76 2.60
N ASP A 192 -15.23 3.91 3.25
CA ASP A 192 -16.20 4.03 4.34
C ASP A 192 -17.60 3.64 3.87
N ARG A 193 -18.00 4.06 2.66
CA ARG A 193 -19.29 3.72 2.06
C ARG A 193 -19.41 2.21 1.75
N VAL A 194 -18.31 1.57 1.32
CA VAL A 194 -18.29 0.10 1.15
C VAL A 194 -18.33 -0.61 2.51
N ALA A 195 -17.63 -0.07 3.52
CA ALA A 195 -17.64 -0.62 4.87
C ALA A 195 -19.05 -0.66 5.48
N ASP A 196 -19.83 0.40 5.32
CA ASP A 196 -21.21 0.50 5.81
C ASP A 196 -22.08 -0.67 5.34
N HIS A 197 -21.83 -1.18 4.15
CA HIS A 197 -22.61 -2.26 3.55
C HIS A 197 -21.98 -3.66 3.69
N ALA A 198 -20.66 -3.76 3.76
CA ALA A 198 -19.96 -5.03 3.63
C ALA A 198 -19.16 -5.46 4.87
N GLN A 199 -18.66 -4.53 5.67
CA GLN A 199 -17.67 -4.85 6.72
C GLN A 199 -18.15 -5.90 7.73
N VAL A 200 -19.43 -5.84 8.13
CA VAL A 200 -20.00 -6.77 9.11
C VAL A 200 -20.55 -8.03 8.45
N GLN A 201 -21.20 -7.92 7.29
CA GLN A 201 -21.88 -9.03 6.62
C GLN A 201 -20.93 -9.87 5.77
N ASN A 202 -19.93 -9.26 5.16
CA ASN A 202 -18.94 -9.92 4.32
C ASN A 202 -17.53 -9.30 4.51
N PRO A 203 -16.85 -9.59 5.64
CA PRO A 203 -15.52 -9.02 5.93
C PRO A 203 -14.48 -9.36 4.86
N THR A 204 -14.60 -10.51 4.20
CA THR A 204 -13.70 -10.91 3.10
C THR A 204 -13.84 -9.98 1.90
N LEU A 205 -15.07 -9.61 1.52
CA LEU A 205 -15.31 -8.66 0.45
C LEU A 205 -14.72 -7.29 0.80
N PHE A 206 -14.92 -6.82 2.04
CA PHE A 206 -14.38 -5.54 2.49
C PHE A 206 -12.85 -5.53 2.45
N TYR A 207 -12.20 -6.58 2.92
CA TYR A 207 -10.73 -6.72 2.86
C TYR A 207 -10.20 -6.62 1.42
N PHE A 208 -10.78 -7.37 0.47
CA PHE A 208 -10.38 -7.28 -0.93
C PHE A 208 -10.73 -5.93 -1.57
N SER A 209 -11.78 -5.26 -1.10
CA SER A 209 -12.12 -3.91 -1.55
C SER A 209 -11.06 -2.90 -1.13
N GLN A 210 -10.55 -2.96 0.10
CA GLN A 210 -9.46 -2.10 0.58
C GLN A 210 -8.20 -2.30 -0.25
N GLU A 211 -7.80 -3.55 -0.48
CA GLU A 211 -6.61 -3.89 -1.24
C GLU A 211 -6.70 -3.42 -2.70
N LEU A 212 -7.80 -3.75 -3.38
CA LEU A 212 -8.03 -3.32 -4.75
C LEU A 212 -8.11 -1.81 -4.88
N TRP A 213 -8.80 -1.14 -3.95
CA TRP A 213 -8.96 0.32 -3.97
C TRP A 213 -7.64 1.04 -3.79
N SER A 214 -6.83 0.62 -2.83
CA SER A 214 -5.50 1.20 -2.61
C SER A 214 -4.64 1.13 -3.87
N GLN A 215 -4.55 -0.03 -4.51
CA GLN A 215 -3.79 -0.22 -5.75
C GLN A 215 -4.37 0.60 -6.91
N PHE A 216 -5.71 0.60 -7.06
CA PHE A 216 -6.39 1.34 -8.11
C PHE A 216 -6.13 2.84 -8.01
N ILE A 217 -6.24 3.44 -6.81
CA ILE A 217 -6.01 4.87 -6.58
C ILE A 217 -4.57 5.26 -6.92
N MET A 218 -3.59 4.47 -6.50
CA MET A 218 -2.18 4.70 -6.86
C MET A 218 -1.97 4.63 -8.37
N ALA A 219 -2.58 3.65 -9.05
CA ALA A 219 -2.46 3.49 -10.49
C ALA A 219 -3.12 4.62 -11.28
N MET A 220 -4.24 5.17 -10.79
CA MET A 220 -5.01 6.22 -11.45
C MET A 220 -4.60 7.63 -11.05
N TYR A 221 -3.66 7.78 -10.11
CA TYR A 221 -3.24 9.07 -9.59
C TYR A 221 -2.90 10.07 -10.70
N GLY A 222 -3.54 11.24 -10.66
CA GLY A 222 -3.38 12.32 -11.63
C GLY A 222 -4.15 12.17 -12.95
N THR A 223 -4.80 11.03 -13.23
CA THR A 223 -5.64 10.85 -14.43
C THR A 223 -6.98 11.57 -14.30
N LYS A 224 -7.72 11.66 -15.41
CA LYS A 224 -9.08 12.24 -15.40
C LYS A 224 -10.04 11.50 -14.49
N ASP A 225 -9.92 10.17 -14.41
CA ASP A 225 -10.74 9.35 -13.52
C ASP A 225 -10.43 9.67 -12.06
N TYR A 226 -9.15 9.84 -11.72
CA TYR A 226 -8.75 10.28 -10.38
C TYR A 226 -9.32 11.66 -10.04
N ILE A 227 -9.23 12.63 -10.96
CA ILE A 227 -9.79 13.98 -10.77
C ILE A 227 -11.31 13.92 -10.59
N SER A 228 -12.01 13.08 -11.36
CA SER A 228 -13.46 12.87 -11.21
C SER A 228 -13.84 12.29 -9.85
N LEU A 229 -12.99 11.42 -9.31
CA LEU A 229 -13.19 10.82 -7.99
C LEU A 229 -13.03 11.82 -6.84
N LEU A 230 -12.27 12.90 -7.03
CA LEU A 230 -12.09 13.93 -6.00
C LEU A 230 -13.33 14.82 -5.79
N ASN A 231 -14.42 14.59 -6.52
CA ASN A 231 -15.68 15.27 -6.27
C ASN A 231 -16.27 14.80 -4.92
N GLU A 232 -16.56 15.75 -4.03
CA GLU A 232 -17.07 15.52 -2.67
C GLU A 232 -18.59 15.28 -2.59
N GLU A 233 -19.30 15.35 -3.73
CA GLU A 233 -20.74 15.06 -3.76
C GLU A 233 -21.00 13.57 -3.46
N ASP A 234 -21.98 13.30 -2.61
CA ASP A 234 -22.36 11.92 -2.20
C ASP A 234 -22.63 11.00 -3.39
N ASP A 235 -23.27 11.48 -4.44
CA ASP A 235 -23.54 10.72 -5.67
C ASP A 235 -22.27 10.16 -6.30
N TYR A 236 -21.15 10.92 -6.29
CA TYR A 236 -19.87 10.45 -6.85
C TYR A 236 -19.20 9.41 -5.96
N ILE A 237 -19.29 9.59 -4.65
CA ILE A 237 -18.81 8.60 -3.67
C ILE A 237 -19.58 7.29 -3.83
N ASP A 238 -20.91 7.35 -3.92
CA ASP A 238 -21.79 6.19 -4.12
C ASP A 238 -21.49 5.47 -5.43
N ILE A 239 -21.24 6.19 -6.53
CA ILE A 239 -20.87 5.63 -7.82
C ILE A 239 -19.57 4.81 -7.71
N TRP A 240 -18.51 5.35 -7.13
CA TRP A 240 -17.23 4.65 -7.00
C TRP A 240 -17.31 3.49 -6.00
N ALA A 241 -18.04 3.65 -4.89
CA ALA A 241 -18.27 2.60 -3.92
C ALA A 241 -19.06 1.42 -4.51
N ALA A 242 -20.12 1.69 -5.26
CA ALA A 242 -20.89 0.67 -5.98
C ALA A 242 -20.05 -0.06 -7.02
N ALA A 243 -19.23 0.67 -7.79
CA ALA A 243 -18.35 0.10 -8.81
C ALA A 243 -17.28 -0.80 -8.19
N LEU A 244 -16.67 -0.38 -7.09
CA LEU A 244 -15.70 -1.17 -6.33
C LEU A 244 -16.34 -2.44 -5.76
N HIS A 245 -17.46 -2.30 -5.05
CA HIS A 245 -18.22 -3.43 -4.49
C HIS A 245 -18.58 -4.45 -5.57
N LYS A 246 -19.12 -3.99 -6.70
CA LYS A 246 -19.45 -4.84 -7.86
C LYS A 246 -18.23 -5.62 -8.36
N THR A 247 -17.11 -4.92 -8.56
CA THR A 247 -15.90 -5.55 -9.11
C THR A 247 -15.35 -6.64 -8.18
N VAL A 248 -15.35 -6.38 -6.86
CA VAL A 248 -14.85 -7.36 -5.88
C VAL A 248 -15.84 -8.52 -5.73
N SER A 249 -17.14 -8.25 -5.70
CA SER A 249 -18.17 -9.30 -5.56
C SER A 249 -18.15 -10.32 -6.70
N GLU A 250 -17.69 -9.96 -7.89
CA GLU A 250 -17.52 -10.90 -9.00
C GLU A 250 -16.42 -11.95 -8.77
N SER A 251 -15.49 -11.67 -7.86
CA SER A 251 -14.36 -12.55 -7.52
C SER A 251 -14.56 -13.34 -6.22
N VAL A 252 -15.62 -13.02 -5.46
CA VAL A 252 -15.91 -13.62 -4.16
C VAL A 252 -17.20 -14.44 -4.23
N PRO A 253 -17.28 -15.62 -3.58
CA PRO A 253 -18.52 -16.41 -3.51
C PRO A 253 -19.67 -15.61 -2.84
N GLY A 254 -20.87 -15.69 -3.40
CA GLY A 254 -22.04 -14.93 -2.90
C GLY A 254 -22.31 -13.66 -3.70
N ASN A 255 -22.06 -13.70 -4.99
CA ASN A 255 -22.21 -12.59 -5.93
C ASN A 255 -23.59 -11.95 -5.83
N LEU A 256 -23.63 -10.64 -5.53
CA LEU A 256 -24.85 -9.84 -5.56
C LEU A 256 -25.21 -9.50 -7.02
N ASP A 257 -26.51 -9.46 -7.32
CA ASP A 257 -26.98 -8.98 -8.62
C ASP A 257 -26.69 -7.48 -8.77
N GLU A 258 -26.50 -7.05 -10.01
CA GLU A 258 -26.25 -5.63 -10.33
C GLU A 258 -27.36 -4.71 -9.82
N GLN A 259 -28.63 -5.18 -9.86
CA GLN A 259 -29.76 -4.41 -9.37
C GLN A 259 -29.72 -4.24 -7.85
N GLU A 260 -29.28 -5.26 -7.12
CA GLU A 260 -29.11 -5.21 -5.66
C GLU A 260 -28.04 -4.20 -5.29
N ILE A 261 -26.88 -4.22 -5.96
CA ILE A 261 -25.80 -3.26 -5.73
C ILE A 261 -26.26 -1.84 -6.05
N ARG A 262 -26.88 -1.62 -7.20
CA ARG A 262 -27.41 -0.29 -7.56
C ARG A 262 -28.44 0.22 -6.56
N SER A 263 -29.31 -0.64 -6.06
CA SER A 263 -30.29 -0.29 -5.00
C SER A 263 -29.58 0.06 -3.68
N MET A 264 -28.57 -0.72 -3.30
CA MET A 264 -27.80 -0.55 -2.07
C MET A 264 -27.10 0.82 -2.00
N TYR A 265 -26.53 1.27 -3.11
CA TYR A 265 -25.82 2.55 -3.23
C TYR A 265 -26.68 3.66 -3.87
N SER A 266 -28.00 3.50 -3.92
CA SER A 266 -28.93 4.50 -4.47
C SER A 266 -28.61 4.96 -5.90
N ILE A 267 -28.01 4.09 -6.72
CA ILE A 267 -27.65 4.40 -8.10
C ILE A 267 -28.90 4.46 -8.98
N THR A 268 -29.38 5.67 -9.19
CA THR A 268 -30.53 5.96 -10.07
C THR A 268 -30.16 5.84 -11.55
N ASP A 269 -31.17 5.84 -12.42
CA ASP A 269 -30.95 5.77 -13.89
C ASP A 269 -30.13 6.96 -14.42
N ASN A 270 -30.22 8.13 -13.78
CA ASN A 270 -29.42 9.31 -14.15
C ASN A 270 -27.92 9.12 -13.84
N LEU A 271 -27.57 8.32 -12.82
CA LEU A 271 -26.20 8.04 -12.40
C LEU A 271 -25.62 6.80 -13.11
N ARG A 272 -26.46 6.00 -13.76
CA ARG A 272 -26.10 4.72 -14.36
C ARG A 272 -24.90 4.80 -15.29
N LEU A 273 -24.84 5.79 -16.20
CA LEU A 273 -23.75 5.92 -17.14
C LEU A 273 -22.39 6.16 -16.43
N ARG A 274 -22.39 7.01 -15.40
CA ARG A 274 -21.18 7.29 -14.60
C ARG A 274 -20.75 6.07 -13.80
N TYR A 275 -21.71 5.35 -13.22
CA TYR A 275 -21.46 4.08 -12.54
C TYR A 275 -20.80 3.04 -13.48
N GLU A 276 -21.35 2.87 -14.70
CA GLU A 276 -20.77 1.97 -15.69
C GLU A 276 -19.37 2.40 -16.13
N GLN A 277 -19.07 3.70 -16.19
CA GLN A 277 -17.74 4.22 -16.48
C GLN A 277 -16.76 3.89 -15.34
N ALA A 278 -17.12 4.17 -14.09
CA ALA A 278 -16.31 3.85 -12.92
C ALA A 278 -16.03 2.34 -12.83
N TYR A 279 -17.05 1.52 -13.01
CA TYR A 279 -16.93 0.07 -13.05
C TYR A 279 -15.96 -0.42 -14.14
N ARG A 280 -16.06 0.12 -15.36
CA ARG A 280 -15.13 -0.22 -16.45
C ARG A 280 -13.71 0.19 -16.12
N SER A 281 -13.50 1.35 -15.51
CA SER A 281 -12.16 1.82 -15.12
C SER A 281 -11.51 0.85 -14.14
N ILE A 282 -12.22 0.44 -13.07
CA ILE A 282 -11.69 -0.55 -12.11
C ILE A 282 -11.45 -1.90 -12.79
N ARG A 283 -12.38 -2.37 -13.62
CA ARG A 283 -12.26 -3.65 -14.36
C ARG A 283 -11.07 -3.65 -15.33
N GLN A 284 -10.81 -2.56 -16.01
CA GLN A 284 -9.65 -2.43 -16.90
C GLN A 284 -8.34 -2.50 -16.11
N PHE A 285 -8.28 -1.87 -14.94
CA PHE A 285 -7.14 -1.97 -14.06
C PHE A 285 -6.90 -3.43 -13.61
N VAL A 286 -7.94 -4.13 -13.14
CA VAL A 286 -7.84 -5.55 -12.75
C VAL A 286 -7.37 -6.42 -13.92
N ALA A 287 -7.94 -6.23 -15.12
CA ALA A 287 -7.57 -6.99 -16.31
C ALA A 287 -6.13 -6.68 -16.81
N GLY A 288 -5.66 -5.45 -16.61
CA GLY A 288 -4.30 -5.02 -16.93
C GLY A 288 -3.25 -5.59 -15.97
N GLY A 289 -3.57 -5.66 -14.68
CA GLY A 289 -2.69 -6.21 -13.64
C GLY A 289 -2.44 -7.73 -13.74
N LEU A 290 -3.31 -8.46 -14.45
CA LEU A 290 -3.14 -9.91 -14.71
C LEU A 290 -2.19 -10.22 -15.89
N LYS A 291 -1.67 -9.20 -16.59
CA LYS A 291 -0.81 -9.36 -17.77
C LYS A 291 0.66 -8.96 -17.55
N GLY A 292 1.03 -8.65 -16.30
CA GLY A 292 2.39 -8.25 -15.92
C GLY A 292 3.25 -9.38 -15.41
#